data_b9605bcbab4082950779f2d8ffdad457
#
_entry.id   b9605bcbab4082950779f2d8ffdad457
#
_cell.length_a   1.000
_cell.length_b   1.000
_cell.length_c   1.000
_cell.angle_alpha   90.00
_cell.angle_beta   90.00
_cell.angle_gamma   90.00
#
_symmetry.space_group_name_H-M   'P 1'
#
loop_
_entity.id
_entity.type
_entity.pdbx_description
1 polymer ?
#
loop_
_entity_poly.entity_id
_entity_poly.type
_entity_poly.pdbx_seq_one_letter_code
_entity_poly.pdbx_strand_id
1 'polypeptide(L)'
;AGGGVIQNNASEELIKLVNLLNFPVTNTLMGLGAYPATQDKNFLGMLGMHGTYEANMAMHNTDLILAVGARFDDRITNDPAQFALSAKKIHIDIDPASLSKIIKVDVPIVGSAKTCLKQLLKELKKKESKLDLDKIRPWHNQIKDWRNAHGLNHEMLKETSSSGKILPQQVIQSLYKETKGEAYVTSDVGQHQMFAAQYYH
;
A
#
# COMPACT_ATOMS: atom_id res chain seq x y z
N ALA A 1 4.43 -1.06 0.23
CA ALA A 1 5.49 -0.11 0.55
C ALA A 1 5.44 0.27 2.01
N GLY A 2 6.58 0.33 2.69
CA GLY A 2 6.70 0.68 4.10
C GLY A 2 7.41 2.02 4.33
N GLY A 3 7.60 2.38 5.61
CA GLY A 3 8.27 3.62 6.03
C GLY A 3 9.70 3.78 5.49
N GLY A 4 10.39 2.67 5.20
CA GLY A 4 11.71 2.70 4.60
C GLY A 4 11.77 3.35 3.21
N VAL A 5 10.65 3.38 2.47
CA VAL A 5 10.55 4.11 1.20
C VAL A 5 10.63 5.62 1.44
N ILE A 6 9.87 6.11 2.43
CA ILE A 6 9.84 7.54 2.80
C ILE A 6 11.19 7.97 3.35
N GLN A 7 11.73 7.22 4.32
CA GLN A 7 13.00 7.53 4.96
C GLN A 7 14.19 7.58 3.99
N ASN A 8 14.12 6.80 2.90
CA ASN A 8 15.16 6.79 1.85
C ASN A 8 14.84 7.74 0.68
N ASN A 9 13.78 8.55 0.75
CA ASN A 9 13.32 9.40 -0.35
C ASN A 9 13.18 8.61 -1.67
N ALA A 10 12.53 7.44 -1.61
CA ALA A 10 12.44 6.49 -2.72
C ALA A 10 11.06 6.46 -3.39
N SER A 11 10.15 7.39 -3.03
CA SER A 11 8.78 7.44 -3.56
C SER A 11 8.74 7.63 -5.08
N GLU A 12 9.62 8.46 -5.62
CA GLU A 12 9.71 8.69 -7.07
C GLU A 12 10.11 7.41 -7.83
N GLU A 13 11.08 6.67 -7.32
CA GLU A 13 11.50 5.40 -7.89
C GLU A 13 10.40 4.34 -7.78
N LEU A 14 9.66 4.32 -6.67
CA LEU A 14 8.51 3.44 -6.51
C LEU A 14 7.42 3.75 -7.54
N ILE A 15 7.06 5.02 -7.71
CA ILE A 15 6.07 5.47 -8.70
C ILE A 15 6.50 5.06 -10.12
N LYS A 16 7.78 5.28 -10.48
CA LYS A 16 8.32 4.87 -11.78
C LYS A 16 8.22 3.36 -12.00
N LEU A 17 8.49 2.57 -10.95
CA LEU A 17 8.39 1.11 -11.03
C LEU A 17 6.94 0.66 -11.21
N VAL A 18 6.02 1.23 -10.44
CA VAL A 18 4.59 0.94 -10.56
C VAL A 18 4.06 1.30 -11.94
N ASN A 19 4.43 2.47 -12.47
CA ASN A 19 4.01 2.89 -13.81
C ASN A 19 4.58 1.98 -14.91
N LEU A 20 5.81 1.49 -14.74
CA LEU A 20 6.44 0.59 -15.71
C LEU A 20 5.77 -0.79 -15.75
N LEU A 21 5.39 -1.32 -14.59
CA LEU A 21 4.87 -2.69 -14.45
C LEU A 21 3.34 -2.74 -14.26
N ASN A 22 2.72 -1.59 -14.02
CA ASN A 22 1.28 -1.45 -13.81
C ASN A 22 0.73 -2.36 -12.69
N PHE A 23 1.49 -2.65 -11.64
CA PHE A 23 1.02 -3.48 -10.53
C PHE A 23 0.38 -2.64 -9.41
N PRO A 24 -0.55 -3.21 -8.62
CA PRO A 24 -1.17 -2.51 -7.50
C PRO A 24 -0.21 -2.31 -6.34
N VAL A 25 -0.43 -1.24 -5.58
CA VAL A 25 0.39 -0.85 -4.42
C VAL A 25 -0.47 -0.68 -3.19
N THR A 26 0.01 -1.21 -2.08
CA THR A 26 -0.54 -0.96 -0.75
C THR A 26 0.55 -0.43 0.18
N ASN A 27 0.17 0.43 1.10
CA ASN A 27 1.09 1.03 2.05
C ASN A 27 0.87 0.47 3.46
N THR A 28 1.95 0.30 4.22
CA THR A 28 1.83 0.13 5.67
C THR A 28 1.45 1.45 6.32
N LEU A 29 1.04 1.45 7.58
CA LEU A 29 0.75 2.70 8.31
C LEU A 29 1.92 3.70 8.23
N MET A 30 3.15 3.25 8.51
CA MET A 30 4.34 4.09 8.41
C MET A 30 4.79 4.36 6.96
N GLY A 31 4.18 3.72 5.99
CA GLY A 31 4.41 3.89 4.56
C GLY A 31 3.35 4.75 3.88
N LEU A 32 2.34 5.24 4.60
CA LEU A 32 1.35 6.15 4.03
C LEU A 32 2.04 7.38 3.46
N GLY A 33 1.70 7.75 2.21
CA GLY A 33 2.40 8.79 1.45
C GLY A 33 3.61 8.30 0.65
N ALA A 34 4.09 7.07 0.83
CA ALA A 34 5.16 6.51 -0.01
C ALA A 34 4.74 6.36 -1.48
N TYR A 35 3.49 6.04 -1.71
CA TYR A 35 2.82 6.06 -3.01
C TYR A 35 1.57 6.93 -2.91
N PRO A 36 1.35 7.88 -3.86
CA PRO A 36 0.28 8.86 -3.73
C PRO A 36 -1.10 8.22 -3.87
N ALA A 37 -1.99 8.57 -2.95
CA ALA A 37 -3.38 8.14 -2.96
C ALA A 37 -4.18 8.65 -4.18
N THR A 38 -3.74 9.77 -4.75
CA THR A 38 -4.33 10.37 -5.96
C THR A 38 -4.19 9.50 -7.22
N GLN A 39 -3.36 8.43 -7.17
CA GLN A 39 -3.22 7.47 -8.26
C GLN A 39 -4.14 6.24 -8.03
N ASP A 40 -5.42 6.47 -7.93
CA ASP A 40 -6.46 5.52 -7.52
C ASP A 40 -6.43 4.15 -8.20
N LYS A 41 -6.00 4.11 -9.45
CA LYS A 41 -6.00 2.84 -10.21
C LYS A 41 -5.12 1.77 -9.58
N ASN A 42 -3.93 2.16 -9.14
CA ASN A 42 -2.93 1.24 -8.61
C ASN A 42 -2.84 1.28 -7.08
N PHE A 43 -3.33 2.34 -6.44
CA PHE A 43 -3.30 2.46 -4.99
C PHE A 43 -4.48 1.73 -4.35
N LEU A 44 -4.18 0.80 -3.44
CA LEU A 44 -5.17 0.00 -2.74
C LEU A 44 -5.45 0.49 -1.31
N GLY A 45 -4.80 1.56 -0.88
CA GLY A 45 -4.88 2.03 0.50
C GLY A 45 -3.90 1.30 1.42
N MET A 46 -4.17 1.38 2.71
CA MET A 46 -3.40 0.68 3.74
C MET A 46 -3.80 -0.79 3.77
N LEU A 47 -2.84 -1.67 4.10
CA LEU A 47 -3.11 -3.09 4.36
C LEU A 47 -3.05 -3.41 5.85
N GLY A 48 -3.52 -4.59 6.22
CA GLY A 48 -3.47 -5.12 7.57
C GLY A 48 -4.79 -4.94 8.32
N MET A 49 -4.73 -4.99 9.65
CA MET A 49 -5.90 -5.01 10.53
C MET A 49 -6.86 -3.81 10.31
N HIS A 50 -6.32 -2.66 9.96
CA HIS A 50 -7.08 -1.43 9.71
C HIS A 50 -7.05 -1.01 8.24
N GLY A 51 -6.62 -1.93 7.38
CA GLY A 51 -6.52 -1.69 5.94
C GLY A 51 -7.84 -1.80 5.20
N THR A 52 -7.80 -1.51 3.91
CA THR A 52 -8.92 -1.68 3.01
C THR A 52 -9.16 -3.17 2.71
N TYR A 53 -10.40 -3.52 2.38
CA TYR A 53 -10.75 -4.89 2.00
C TYR A 53 -9.95 -5.35 0.79
N GLU A 54 -9.91 -4.55 -0.27
CA GLU A 54 -9.20 -4.87 -1.51
C GLU A 54 -7.68 -5.00 -1.30
N ALA A 55 -7.06 -4.22 -0.40
CA ALA A 55 -5.63 -4.38 -0.09
C ALA A 55 -5.34 -5.71 0.60
N ASN A 56 -6.18 -6.10 1.55
CA ASN A 56 -6.04 -7.37 2.26
C ASN A 56 -6.31 -8.57 1.35
N MET A 57 -7.34 -8.50 0.52
CA MET A 57 -7.65 -9.56 -0.46
C MET A 57 -6.56 -9.68 -1.53
N ALA A 58 -6.03 -8.55 -2.01
CA ALA A 58 -4.91 -8.55 -2.94
C ALA A 58 -3.67 -9.19 -2.32
N MET A 59 -3.36 -8.87 -1.07
CA MET A 59 -2.22 -9.48 -0.36
C MET A 59 -2.39 -11.00 -0.18
N HIS A 60 -3.61 -11.45 0.12
CA HIS A 60 -3.88 -12.87 0.35
C HIS A 60 -3.82 -13.70 -0.95
N ASN A 61 -4.27 -13.14 -2.08
CA ASN A 61 -4.46 -13.88 -3.33
C ASN A 61 -3.34 -13.63 -4.38
N THR A 62 -2.36 -12.78 -4.10
CA THR A 62 -1.29 -12.49 -5.05
C THR A 62 -0.32 -13.68 -5.22
N ASP A 63 0.31 -13.75 -6.38
CA ASP A 63 1.38 -14.69 -6.69
C ASP A 63 2.78 -14.13 -6.41
N LEU A 64 2.94 -12.80 -6.34
CA LEU A 64 4.20 -12.14 -6.08
C LEU A 64 4.01 -10.92 -5.17
N ILE A 65 4.82 -10.83 -4.12
CA ILE A 65 4.93 -9.68 -3.24
C ILE A 65 6.32 -9.05 -3.41
N LEU A 66 6.35 -7.76 -3.73
CA LEU A 66 7.53 -6.93 -3.58
C LEU A 66 7.38 -6.05 -2.35
N ALA A 67 8.01 -6.43 -1.26
CA ALA A 67 8.05 -5.64 -0.03
C ALA A 67 9.24 -4.69 -0.04
N VAL A 68 9.01 -3.40 0.12
CA VAL A 68 10.05 -2.37 0.11
C VAL A 68 10.00 -1.57 1.40
N GLY A 69 11.03 -1.70 2.24
CA GLY A 69 11.15 -0.99 3.51
C GLY A 69 9.99 -1.25 4.47
N ALA A 70 9.49 -2.51 4.51
CA ALA A 70 8.38 -2.94 5.35
C ALA A 70 8.80 -4.19 6.15
N ARG A 71 8.49 -4.23 7.46
CA ARG A 71 9.00 -5.26 8.38
C ARG A 71 8.13 -6.52 8.50
N PHE A 72 7.01 -6.60 7.79
CA PHE A 72 6.00 -7.65 7.99
C PHE A 72 5.51 -7.73 9.46
N ASP A 73 5.13 -6.57 9.99
CA ASP A 73 4.63 -6.40 11.36
C ASP A 73 3.36 -7.24 11.60
N ASP A 74 3.08 -7.60 12.84
CA ASP A 74 1.92 -8.40 13.25
C ASP A 74 0.59 -7.76 12.86
N ARG A 75 0.52 -6.41 12.85
CA ARG A 75 -0.67 -5.66 12.41
C ARG A 75 -0.97 -5.82 10.92
N ILE A 76 0.00 -6.30 10.15
CA ILE A 76 -0.10 -6.55 8.70
C ILE A 76 -0.28 -8.03 8.42
N THR A 77 0.53 -8.88 9.06
CA THR A 77 0.55 -10.30 8.77
C THR A 77 -0.54 -11.08 9.48
N ASN A 78 -1.02 -10.55 10.62
CA ASN A 78 -1.95 -11.27 11.49
C ASN A 78 -1.33 -12.60 11.97
N ASP A 79 -1.71 -13.70 11.30
CA ASP A 79 -1.08 -15.01 11.46
C ASP A 79 0.00 -15.20 10.38
N PRO A 80 1.29 -15.15 10.73
CA PRO A 80 2.37 -15.35 9.79
C PRO A 80 2.31 -16.70 9.06
N ALA A 81 1.73 -17.73 9.68
CA ALA A 81 1.61 -19.05 9.10
C ALA A 81 0.58 -19.12 7.96
N GLN A 82 -0.33 -18.13 7.91
CA GLN A 82 -1.38 -18.04 6.90
C GLN A 82 -1.16 -16.86 5.90
N PHE A 83 -0.10 -16.09 6.10
CA PHE A 83 0.13 -14.88 5.30
C PHE A 83 0.62 -15.19 3.90
N ALA A 84 -0.20 -14.89 2.89
CA ALA A 84 0.14 -14.95 1.46
C ALA A 84 0.92 -16.22 1.07
N LEU A 85 0.36 -17.38 1.39
CA LEU A 85 1.04 -18.69 1.25
C LEU A 85 1.48 -19.00 -0.18
N SER A 86 0.68 -18.58 -1.18
CA SER A 86 0.93 -18.84 -2.59
C SER A 86 1.93 -17.88 -3.22
N ALA A 87 2.25 -16.76 -2.54
CA ALA A 87 3.07 -15.71 -3.11
C ALA A 87 4.57 -15.99 -2.99
N LYS A 88 5.31 -15.75 -4.08
CA LYS A 88 6.75 -15.49 -4.01
C LYS A 88 6.99 -14.13 -3.37
N LYS A 89 8.03 -14.00 -2.56
CA LYS A 89 8.28 -12.80 -1.76
C LYS A 89 9.68 -12.26 -2.03
N ILE A 90 9.74 -11.06 -2.58
CA ILE A 90 10.96 -10.25 -2.71
C ILE A 90 10.92 -9.21 -1.61
N HIS A 91 11.95 -9.12 -0.80
CA HIS A 91 12.00 -8.17 0.30
C HIS A 91 13.25 -7.30 0.22
N ILE A 92 13.06 -6.00 0.07
CA ILE A 92 14.12 -5.00 0.07
C ILE A 92 14.07 -4.27 1.42
N ASP A 93 15.12 -4.40 2.20
CA ASP A 93 15.29 -3.67 3.46
C ASP A 93 16.75 -3.27 3.67
N ILE A 94 16.96 -2.18 4.38
CA ILE A 94 18.31 -1.70 4.74
C ILE A 94 18.88 -2.50 5.90
N ASP A 95 18.02 -3.04 6.76
CA ASP A 95 18.40 -3.83 7.91
C ASP A 95 18.37 -5.32 7.58
N PRO A 96 19.53 -6.00 7.51
CA PRO A 96 19.58 -7.43 7.24
C PRO A 96 18.85 -8.26 8.31
N ALA A 97 18.72 -7.77 9.55
CA ALA A 97 18.01 -8.49 10.61
C ALA A 97 16.49 -8.48 10.43
N SER A 98 15.95 -7.62 9.60
CA SER A 98 14.53 -7.58 9.24
C SER A 98 14.14 -8.60 8.17
N LEU A 99 15.12 -9.07 7.38
CA LEU A 99 14.88 -10.02 6.29
C LEU A 99 14.59 -11.43 6.83
N SER A 100 13.48 -12.01 6.38
CA SER A 100 13.01 -13.35 6.81
C SER A 100 12.77 -13.49 8.33
N LYS A 101 12.65 -12.38 9.07
CA LYS A 101 12.46 -12.40 10.52
C LYS A 101 11.07 -12.91 10.90
N ILE A 102 10.03 -12.41 10.28
CA ILE A 102 8.62 -12.76 10.56
C ILE A 102 8.10 -13.69 9.47
N ILE A 103 8.26 -13.28 8.20
CA ILE A 103 7.84 -14.05 7.04
C ILE A 103 9.08 -14.49 6.27
N LYS A 104 9.18 -15.79 5.99
CA LYS A 104 10.23 -16.30 5.10
C LYS A 104 10.08 -15.70 3.72
N VAL A 105 11.15 -15.14 3.17
CA VAL A 105 11.17 -14.52 1.85
C VAL A 105 12.01 -15.35 0.87
N ASP A 106 11.62 -15.34 -0.40
CA ASP A 106 12.31 -16.10 -1.45
C ASP A 106 13.55 -15.35 -1.94
N VAL A 107 13.46 -14.01 -2.04
CA VAL A 107 14.55 -13.15 -2.52
C VAL A 107 14.79 -12.01 -1.54
N PRO A 108 15.71 -12.18 -0.58
CA PRO A 108 16.13 -11.08 0.29
C PRO A 108 17.13 -10.16 -0.41
N ILE A 109 16.94 -8.85 -0.29
CA ILE A 109 17.82 -7.82 -0.84
C ILE A 109 18.16 -6.83 0.26
N VAL A 110 19.40 -6.83 0.73
CA VAL A 110 19.90 -5.85 1.70
C VAL A 110 20.34 -4.60 0.96
N GLY A 111 19.72 -3.47 1.27
CA GLY A 111 20.10 -2.19 0.67
C GLY A 111 19.09 -1.08 0.88
N SER A 112 19.53 0.14 0.57
CA SER A 112 18.65 1.31 0.55
C SER A 112 17.54 1.12 -0.49
N ALA A 113 16.29 1.38 -0.10
CA ALA A 113 15.13 1.28 -0.99
C ALA A 113 15.36 2.05 -2.30
N LYS A 114 15.88 3.28 -2.24
CA LYS A 114 16.17 4.11 -3.41
C LYS A 114 17.16 3.47 -4.37
N THR A 115 18.27 2.97 -3.82
CA THR A 115 19.31 2.36 -4.64
C THR A 115 18.84 1.08 -5.31
N CYS A 116 18.16 0.22 -4.52
CA CYS A 116 17.64 -1.05 -5.03
C CYS A 116 16.56 -0.83 -6.11
N LEU A 117 15.64 0.11 -5.89
CA LEU A 117 14.60 0.45 -6.88
C LEU A 117 15.20 1.04 -8.16
N LYS A 118 16.22 1.91 -8.05
CA LYS A 118 16.96 2.43 -9.25
C LYS A 118 17.61 1.30 -10.05
N GLN A 119 18.27 0.37 -9.39
CA GLN A 119 18.89 -0.77 -10.05
C GLN A 119 17.85 -1.68 -10.71
N LEU A 120 16.77 -1.97 -10.01
CA LEU A 120 15.65 -2.78 -10.52
C LEU A 120 15.04 -2.12 -11.77
N LEU A 121 14.76 -0.83 -11.72
CA LEU A 121 14.27 -0.06 -12.88
C LEU A 121 15.22 -0.12 -14.07
N LYS A 122 16.53 0.01 -13.83
CA LYS A 122 17.55 -0.09 -14.89
C LYS A 122 17.53 -1.46 -15.57
N GLU A 123 17.40 -2.55 -14.80
CA GLU A 123 17.37 -3.90 -15.36
C GLU A 123 16.03 -4.20 -16.08
N LEU A 124 14.91 -3.73 -15.53
CA LEU A 124 13.60 -3.90 -16.15
C LEU A 124 13.47 -3.14 -17.47
N LYS A 125 13.99 -1.93 -17.57
CA LYS A 125 14.00 -1.16 -18.83
C LYS A 125 14.71 -1.88 -19.97
N LYS A 126 15.77 -2.66 -19.70
CA LYS A 126 16.43 -3.50 -20.71
C LYS A 126 15.51 -4.61 -21.26
N LYS A 127 14.46 -4.95 -20.52
CA LYS A 127 13.52 -6.01 -20.86
C LYS A 127 12.11 -5.49 -21.16
N GLU A 128 11.94 -4.19 -21.26
CA GLU A 128 10.64 -3.52 -21.38
C GLU A 128 9.82 -4.06 -22.58
N SER A 129 10.46 -4.32 -23.72
CA SER A 129 9.82 -4.92 -24.89
C SER A 129 9.29 -6.35 -24.68
N LYS A 130 9.66 -7.00 -23.58
CA LYS A 130 9.21 -8.35 -23.21
C LYS A 130 8.11 -8.32 -22.15
N LEU A 131 7.76 -7.14 -21.63
CA LEU A 131 6.70 -7.00 -20.64
C LEU A 131 5.35 -7.09 -21.33
N ASP A 132 4.55 -8.03 -20.87
CA ASP A 132 3.16 -8.19 -21.29
C ASP A 132 2.24 -7.63 -20.22
N LEU A 133 1.94 -6.35 -20.33
CA LEU A 133 1.11 -5.64 -19.35
C LEU A 133 -0.37 -6.03 -19.42
N ASP A 134 -0.80 -6.74 -20.46
CA ASP A 134 -2.18 -7.23 -20.54
C ASP A 134 -2.44 -8.38 -19.56
N LYS A 135 -1.40 -9.10 -19.18
CA LYS A 135 -1.51 -10.21 -18.20
C LYS A 135 -1.97 -9.75 -16.81
N ILE A 136 -1.75 -8.49 -16.44
CA ILE A 136 -2.18 -7.97 -15.15
C ILE A 136 -3.64 -7.46 -15.16
N ARG A 137 -4.26 -7.32 -16.33
CA ARG A 137 -5.64 -6.82 -16.47
C ARG A 137 -6.67 -7.63 -15.67
N PRO A 138 -6.67 -8.98 -15.70
CA PRO A 138 -7.59 -9.77 -14.89
C PRO A 138 -7.45 -9.49 -13.39
N TRP A 139 -6.21 -9.27 -12.93
CA TRP A 139 -5.93 -8.93 -11.54
C TRP A 139 -6.51 -7.56 -11.14
N HIS A 140 -6.35 -6.55 -11.98
CA HIS A 140 -6.98 -5.24 -11.75
C HIS A 140 -8.53 -5.33 -11.74
N ASN A 141 -9.12 -6.16 -12.59
CA ASN A 141 -10.56 -6.37 -12.60
C ASN A 141 -11.02 -7.01 -11.29
N GLN A 142 -10.33 -8.04 -10.83
CA GLN A 142 -10.64 -8.70 -9.55
C GLN A 142 -10.54 -7.71 -8.36
N ILE A 143 -9.49 -6.89 -8.33
CA ILE A 143 -9.34 -5.86 -7.29
C ILE A 143 -10.47 -4.83 -7.36
N LYS A 144 -10.87 -4.42 -8.56
CA LYS A 144 -11.99 -3.52 -8.77
C LYS A 144 -13.30 -4.11 -8.26
N ASP A 145 -13.53 -5.40 -8.48
CA ASP A 145 -14.73 -6.09 -7.98
C ASP A 145 -14.75 -6.12 -6.45
N TRP A 146 -13.64 -6.41 -5.80
CA TRP A 146 -13.52 -6.34 -4.34
C TRP A 146 -13.77 -4.93 -3.80
N ARG A 147 -13.19 -3.91 -4.45
CA ARG A 147 -13.40 -2.51 -4.07
C ARG A 147 -14.86 -2.09 -4.23
N ASN A 148 -15.51 -2.48 -5.33
CA ASN A 148 -16.93 -2.16 -5.55
C ASN A 148 -17.85 -2.84 -4.53
N ALA A 149 -17.54 -4.07 -4.13
CA ALA A 149 -18.37 -4.85 -3.21
C ALA A 149 -18.15 -4.47 -1.73
N HIS A 150 -16.92 -4.15 -1.33
CA HIS A 150 -16.53 -4.02 0.08
C HIS A 150 -15.57 -2.86 0.37
N GLY A 151 -15.21 -2.07 -0.63
CA GLY A 151 -14.29 -0.94 -0.45
C GLY A 151 -14.88 0.17 0.43
N LEU A 152 -14.01 1.06 0.88
CA LEU A 152 -14.43 2.23 1.63
C LEU A 152 -15.32 3.11 0.77
N ASN A 153 -16.52 3.42 1.27
CA ASN A 153 -17.45 4.27 0.55
C ASN A 153 -17.20 5.74 0.89
N HIS A 154 -16.42 6.42 0.06
CA HIS A 154 -16.14 7.84 0.22
C HIS A 154 -17.32 8.75 -0.17
N GLU A 155 -18.29 8.24 -0.95
CA GLU A 155 -19.46 9.04 -1.39
C GLU A 155 -20.55 9.15 -0.32
N MET A 156 -20.71 8.14 0.53
CA MET A 156 -21.67 8.18 1.65
C MET A 156 -21.42 9.31 2.64
N LEU A 157 -20.25 9.94 2.58
CA LEU A 157 -19.87 11.00 3.51
C LEU A 157 -20.38 12.38 3.10
N LYS A 158 -21.07 12.49 1.98
CA LYS A 158 -21.71 13.75 1.53
C LYS A 158 -22.98 14.07 2.32
N GLU A 159 -23.60 13.08 2.93
CA GLU A 159 -24.82 13.24 3.71
C GLU A 159 -24.53 13.12 5.20
N THR A 160 -25.15 13.98 6.01
CA THR A 160 -25.21 13.77 7.46
C THR A 160 -25.84 12.41 7.73
N SER A 161 -25.33 11.69 8.74
CA SER A 161 -25.95 10.42 9.13
C SER A 161 -27.45 10.62 9.33
N SER A 162 -28.25 9.58 9.14
CA SER A 162 -29.70 9.59 9.39
C SER A 162 -30.07 10.10 10.78
N SER A 163 -29.12 10.14 11.71
CA SER A 163 -29.24 10.69 13.07
C SER A 163 -28.92 12.18 13.17
N GLY A 164 -28.53 12.86 12.07
CA GLY A 164 -28.07 14.26 12.08
C GLY A 164 -26.68 14.47 12.73
N LYS A 165 -25.98 13.37 13.09
CA LYS A 165 -24.64 13.43 13.71
C LYS A 165 -23.55 13.42 12.66
N ILE A 166 -22.47 14.16 12.91
CA ILE A 166 -21.27 14.16 12.07
C ILE A 166 -20.54 12.80 12.26
N LEU A 167 -20.20 12.16 11.16
CA LEU A 167 -19.39 10.95 11.18
C LEU A 167 -17.90 11.29 11.31
N PRO A 168 -17.10 10.50 12.05
CA PRO A 168 -15.67 10.76 12.18
C PRO A 168 -14.94 10.84 10.83
N GLN A 169 -15.34 10.03 9.86
CA GLN A 169 -14.79 10.03 8.51
C GLN A 169 -15.00 11.37 7.80
N GLN A 170 -16.17 12.01 8.00
CA GLN A 170 -16.47 13.34 7.43
C GLN A 170 -15.51 14.42 7.96
N VAL A 171 -15.15 14.31 9.24
CA VAL A 171 -14.17 15.24 9.85
C VAL A 171 -12.81 15.09 9.16
N ILE A 172 -12.35 13.87 8.94
CA ILE A 172 -11.06 13.62 8.29
C ILE A 172 -11.07 14.09 6.82
N GLN A 173 -12.14 13.80 6.09
CA GLN A 173 -12.26 14.26 4.70
C GLN A 173 -12.33 15.78 4.60
N SER A 174 -13.04 16.44 5.53
CA SER A 174 -13.10 17.91 5.59
C SER A 174 -11.72 18.48 5.90
N LEU A 175 -10.99 17.88 6.84
CA LEU A 175 -9.62 18.27 7.17
C LEU A 175 -8.71 18.18 5.94
N TYR A 176 -8.75 17.06 5.21
CA TYR A 176 -7.99 16.90 3.97
C TYR A 176 -8.35 17.98 2.94
N LYS A 177 -9.65 18.22 2.74
CA LYS A 177 -10.14 19.21 1.78
C LYS A 177 -9.66 20.63 2.12
N GLU A 178 -9.75 21.02 3.39
CA GLU A 178 -9.35 22.37 3.84
C GLU A 178 -7.83 22.56 3.81
N THR A 179 -7.07 21.52 4.14
CA THR A 179 -5.61 21.57 4.09
C THR A 179 -5.05 21.27 2.70
N LYS A 180 -5.88 20.82 1.76
CA LYS A 180 -5.46 20.36 0.41
C LYS A 180 -4.38 19.26 0.44
N GLY A 181 -4.36 18.49 1.52
CA GLY A 181 -3.31 17.49 1.75
C GLY A 181 -1.95 18.05 2.17
N GLU A 182 -1.81 19.37 2.32
CA GLU A 182 -0.53 20.03 2.67
C GLU A 182 -0.37 20.19 4.19
N ALA A 183 -0.68 19.14 4.96
CA ALA A 183 -0.53 19.17 6.40
C ALA A 183 0.19 17.94 6.93
N TYR A 184 0.98 18.13 7.99
CA TYR A 184 1.48 17.04 8.80
C TYR A 184 0.37 16.61 9.76
N VAL A 185 -0.13 15.39 9.58
CA VAL A 185 -1.19 14.83 10.42
C VAL A 185 -0.58 13.96 11.50
N THR A 186 -0.78 14.33 12.76
CA THR A 186 -0.42 13.52 13.92
C THR A 186 -1.68 13.02 14.60
N SER A 187 -1.67 11.78 15.04
CA SER A 187 -2.79 11.20 15.78
C SER A 187 -2.29 10.36 16.93
N ASP A 188 -3.08 10.28 17.99
CA ASP A 188 -2.91 9.28 19.03
C ASP A 188 -3.54 7.95 18.60
N VAL A 189 -3.45 6.92 19.42
CA VAL A 189 -3.97 5.58 19.14
C VAL A 189 -5.47 5.51 19.44
N GLY A 190 -6.26 5.02 18.46
CA GLY A 190 -7.71 4.84 18.60
C GLY A 190 -8.41 4.79 17.25
N GLN A 191 -9.73 4.82 17.24
CA GLN A 191 -10.52 4.78 16.00
C GLN A 191 -10.20 5.97 15.06
N HIS A 192 -9.89 7.13 15.62
CA HIS A 192 -9.52 8.33 14.85
C HIS A 192 -8.24 8.11 14.02
N GLN A 193 -7.27 7.34 14.52
CA GLN A 193 -6.09 6.95 13.77
C GLN A 193 -6.46 6.09 12.55
N MET A 194 -7.39 5.15 12.73
CA MET A 194 -7.87 4.30 11.64
C MET A 194 -8.57 5.14 10.56
N PHE A 195 -9.44 6.06 10.97
CA PHE A 195 -10.13 6.94 10.03
C PHE A 195 -9.15 7.90 9.33
N ALA A 196 -8.15 8.42 10.03
CA ALA A 196 -7.11 9.24 9.40
C ALA A 196 -6.35 8.44 8.32
N ALA A 197 -5.95 7.20 8.61
CA ALA A 197 -5.25 6.35 7.65
C ALA A 197 -6.11 5.94 6.44
N GLN A 198 -7.44 5.90 6.58
CA GLN A 198 -8.38 5.46 5.55
C GLN A 198 -8.96 6.61 4.72
N TYR A 199 -9.06 7.83 5.27
CA TYR A 199 -9.84 8.91 4.67
C TYR A 199 -9.07 10.22 4.48
N TYR A 200 -7.82 10.32 4.92
CA TYR A 200 -6.95 11.45 4.63
C TYR A 200 -6.10 11.14 3.39
N HIS A 201 -6.53 11.60 2.20
CA HIS A 201 -5.93 11.25 0.91
C HIS A 201 -5.50 12.46 0.12
#